data_ab8cb87addad6670fbd46c7c0b26f9b2
#
_entry.id   ab8cb87addad6670fbd46c7c0b26f9b2
#
_cell.length_a   1.000
_cell.length_b   1.000
_cell.length_c   1.000
_cell.angle_alpha   90.00
_cell.angle_beta   90.00
_cell.angle_gamma   90.00
#
_symmetry.space_group_name_H-M   'P 1'
#
loop_
_entity.id
_entity.type
_entity.pdbx_description
1 polymer ?
#
loop_
_entity_poly.entity_id
_entity_poly.type
_entity_poly.pdbx_seq_one_letter_code
_entity_poly.pdbx_strand_id
1 'polypeptide(L)'
;MDHAAAAPTCPHAHRRSQPPGTTADPQPAVAHVGEELELRAFATARQLLRAGAVARQSGFAVEQAAKAPLRTKPPVLWQDGEEHKRQRTAIAHFFTPTAAKERYRPLMERLAGEIVGEVAASGRAELSSLAIRMAVEVAAQVVGLTDSRKPGMPGRIEAFIENGAARLSWDPRQLVRFVKLQKAVADYFTVDVKPAIAARRSEPKDDVISYLISQGRSDQDVLIEAITYGAAGMVTTREFIAMAAWHLLDDAELRRRYLEASERERHEILAEVIRLEPVVGRLYRRLQSDLPLAEGETLLAGARVAVDIRSANADAAAVGPHPLCLDADRQVTGKGVQRYGLSFGDGHHRCPGSFLALEEADVFLHRLLSLPGLRLAKAPTVSFNELVQGYELRDMWVEVAAT
;
A
#
# COMPACT_ATOMS: atom_id res chain seq x y z
N MET A 1 -16.83 -36.92 30.39
CA MET A 1 -17.48 -36.49 29.16
C MET A 1 -17.00 -35.05 28.92
N ASP A 2 -15.85 -34.94 28.24
CA ASP A 2 -15.29 -33.64 27.90
C ASP A 2 -16.10 -33.03 26.75
N HIS A 3 -16.86 -32.01 27.07
CA HIS A 3 -17.37 -31.10 26.04
C HIS A 3 -16.18 -30.29 25.52
N ALA A 4 -15.54 -30.77 24.46
CA ALA A 4 -14.69 -29.91 23.64
C ALA A 4 -15.62 -28.78 23.15
N ALA A 5 -15.45 -27.58 23.74
CA ALA A 5 -16.12 -26.40 23.27
C ALA A 5 -15.73 -26.22 21.79
N ALA A 6 -16.72 -26.27 20.90
CA ALA A 6 -16.51 -26.00 19.49
C ALA A 6 -15.77 -24.65 19.39
N ALA A 7 -14.66 -24.63 18.68
CA ALA A 7 -13.93 -23.38 18.44
C ALA A 7 -14.93 -22.37 17.85
N PRO A 8 -15.00 -21.14 18.36
CA PRO A 8 -15.94 -20.16 17.84
C PRO A 8 -15.71 -20.01 16.34
N THR A 9 -16.79 -20.12 15.58
CA THR A 9 -16.78 -19.93 14.13
C THR A 9 -16.36 -18.49 13.83
N CYS A 10 -15.54 -18.35 12.81
CA CYS A 10 -15.12 -17.04 12.30
C CYS A 10 -16.36 -16.19 11.99
N PRO A 11 -16.53 -15.00 12.57
CA PRO A 11 -17.72 -14.20 12.33
C PRO A 11 -17.87 -13.74 10.88
N HIS A 12 -16.74 -13.53 10.20
CA HIS A 12 -16.67 -13.08 8.81
C HIS A 12 -15.63 -13.87 8.00
N ALA A 13 -15.40 -13.47 6.76
CA ALA A 13 -14.53 -14.15 5.82
C ALA A 13 -13.09 -14.34 6.32
N HIS A 14 -12.47 -15.42 5.87
CA HIS A 14 -11.04 -15.67 6.03
C HIS A 14 -10.19 -14.85 5.05
N ARG A 15 -8.86 -14.82 5.30
CA ARG A 15 -7.88 -14.21 4.39
C ARG A 15 -8.03 -14.74 2.97
N ARG A 16 -8.09 -13.84 1.98
CA ARG A 16 -8.25 -14.13 0.54
C ARG A 16 -6.93 -14.05 -0.23
N SER A 17 -6.00 -13.21 0.22
CA SER A 17 -4.70 -13.00 -0.43
C SER A 17 -3.63 -13.98 0.08
N GLN A 18 -3.84 -15.29 -0.10
CA GLN A 18 -2.80 -16.27 0.22
C GLN A 18 -1.94 -16.54 -1.01
N PRO A 19 -0.61 -16.35 -0.94
CA PRO A 19 0.29 -16.81 -1.99
C PRO A 19 0.21 -18.32 -2.15
N PRO A 20 0.38 -18.86 -3.37
CA PRO A 20 0.46 -20.30 -3.59
C PRO A 20 1.54 -20.93 -2.69
N GLY A 21 1.22 -22.06 -2.07
CA GLY A 21 2.16 -22.82 -1.21
C GLY A 21 2.30 -22.32 0.23
N THR A 22 1.52 -21.33 0.68
CA THR A 22 1.45 -20.96 2.10
C THR A 22 0.58 -21.97 2.87
N THR A 23 1.13 -22.49 3.99
CA THR A 23 0.37 -23.37 4.91
C THR A 23 -0.34 -22.53 5.98
N ALA A 24 -1.50 -23.02 6.45
CA ALA A 24 -2.24 -22.39 7.55
C ALA A 24 -1.66 -22.71 8.95
N ASP A 25 -0.65 -23.58 9.01
CA ASP A 25 -0.07 -24.02 10.28
C ASP A 25 0.71 -22.93 11.00
N PRO A 26 0.81 -22.97 12.34
CA PRO A 26 1.67 -22.10 13.11
C PRO A 26 3.09 -22.15 12.56
N GLN A 27 3.58 -21.02 12.10
CA GLN A 27 4.92 -20.92 11.53
C GLN A 27 5.92 -20.54 12.64
N PRO A 28 7.18 -21.00 12.57
CA PRO A 28 8.21 -20.57 13.51
C PRO A 28 8.39 -19.05 13.43
N ALA A 29 8.72 -18.41 14.56
CA ALA A 29 8.92 -16.97 14.68
C ALA A 29 9.97 -16.45 13.70
N VAL A 30 11.01 -17.26 13.46
CA VAL A 30 12.09 -17.04 12.51
C VAL A 30 12.17 -18.27 11.60
N ALA A 31 12.26 -18.07 10.30
CA ALA A 31 12.35 -19.13 9.31
C ALA A 31 13.43 -18.86 8.28
N HIS A 32 14.03 -19.93 7.74
CA HIS A 32 14.89 -19.84 6.57
C HIS A 32 14.09 -20.19 5.31
N VAL A 33 14.01 -19.27 4.37
CA VAL A 33 13.34 -19.46 3.08
C VAL A 33 14.41 -19.34 1.99
N GLY A 34 14.94 -20.49 1.55
CA GLY A 34 16.16 -20.52 0.73
C GLY A 34 17.35 -19.93 1.51
N GLU A 35 18.01 -18.93 0.95
CA GLU A 35 19.13 -18.20 1.59
C GLU A 35 18.65 -17.00 2.44
N GLU A 36 17.36 -16.69 2.46
CA GLU A 36 16.82 -15.54 3.18
C GLU A 36 16.33 -15.94 4.57
N LEU A 37 16.61 -15.09 5.55
CA LEU A 37 16.01 -15.15 6.88
C LEU A 37 14.71 -14.37 6.89
N GLU A 38 13.65 -14.97 7.39
CA GLU A 38 12.30 -14.38 7.42
C GLU A 38 11.77 -14.32 8.85
N LEU A 39 11.40 -13.12 9.30
CA LEU A 39 10.75 -12.91 10.59
C LEU A 39 9.24 -12.94 10.42
N ARG A 40 8.58 -13.79 11.22
CA ARG A 40 7.15 -14.08 11.16
C ARG A 40 6.39 -13.71 12.43
N ALA A 41 7.06 -13.65 13.58
CA ALA A 41 6.46 -13.17 14.81
C ALA A 41 6.40 -11.63 14.84
N PHE A 42 5.31 -11.08 15.35
CA PHE A 42 5.08 -9.64 15.39
C PHE A 42 6.16 -8.89 16.19
N ALA A 43 6.57 -9.44 17.33
CA ALA A 43 7.53 -8.79 18.22
C ALA A 43 8.91 -8.65 17.55
N THR A 44 9.45 -9.72 16.97
CA THR A 44 10.75 -9.74 16.28
C THR A 44 10.73 -8.92 15.01
N ALA A 45 9.64 -9.00 14.21
CA ALA A 45 9.41 -8.18 13.05
C ALA A 45 9.45 -6.68 13.39
N ARG A 46 8.73 -6.28 14.44
CA ARG A 46 8.69 -4.90 14.93
C ARG A 46 10.04 -4.43 15.47
N GLN A 47 10.77 -5.31 16.16
CA GLN A 47 12.13 -5.01 16.64
C GLN A 47 13.05 -4.68 15.46
N LEU A 48 13.07 -5.49 14.41
CA LEU A 48 13.86 -5.23 13.20
C LEU A 48 13.46 -3.92 12.52
N LEU A 49 12.16 -3.67 12.32
CA LEU A 49 11.68 -2.45 11.66
C LEU A 49 12.03 -1.17 12.42
N ARG A 50 12.22 -1.26 13.74
CA ARG A 50 12.60 -0.15 14.64
C ARG A 50 14.10 -0.05 14.90
N ALA A 51 14.90 -0.97 14.38
CA ALA A 51 16.34 -1.03 14.70
C ALA A 51 17.19 0.14 14.12
N GLY A 52 16.58 1.09 13.41
CA GLY A 52 17.20 2.35 13.00
C GLY A 52 18.48 2.16 12.19
N ALA A 53 19.60 2.70 12.68
CA ALA A 53 20.89 2.64 12.01
C ALA A 53 21.44 1.21 11.84
N VAL A 54 20.97 0.26 12.67
CA VAL A 54 21.38 -1.15 12.60
C VAL A 54 20.79 -1.86 11.40
N ALA A 55 19.57 -1.48 10.97
CA ALA A 55 18.82 -2.16 9.93
C ALA A 55 18.38 -1.19 8.83
N ARG A 56 19.16 -1.11 7.75
CA ARG A 56 18.87 -0.22 6.62
C ARG A 56 17.79 -0.76 5.71
N GLN A 57 17.13 0.15 5.01
CA GLN A 57 16.15 -0.16 3.97
C GLN A 57 16.75 -1.07 2.90
N SER A 58 16.00 -2.10 2.51
CA SER A 58 16.33 -3.08 1.49
C SER A 58 15.04 -3.47 0.74
N GLY A 59 15.15 -4.07 -0.43
CA GLY A 59 13.99 -4.34 -1.30
C GLY A 59 13.52 -3.11 -2.07
N PHE A 60 12.39 -3.20 -2.74
CA PHE A 60 11.86 -2.12 -3.59
C PHE A 60 12.87 -1.55 -4.59
N ALA A 61 13.67 -2.42 -5.20
CA ALA A 61 14.73 -2.10 -6.15
C ALA A 61 15.92 -1.29 -5.59
N VAL A 62 16.08 -1.13 -4.28
CA VAL A 62 17.20 -0.40 -3.65
C VAL A 62 18.55 -0.97 -4.10
N GLU A 63 18.71 -2.30 -4.06
CA GLU A 63 19.97 -2.95 -4.41
C GLU A 63 20.30 -2.86 -5.91
N GLN A 64 19.28 -2.85 -6.76
CA GLN A 64 19.42 -2.67 -8.20
C GLN A 64 19.83 -1.24 -8.54
N ALA A 65 19.19 -0.28 -7.90
CA ALA A 65 19.50 1.14 -8.05
C ALA A 65 20.91 1.49 -7.56
N ALA A 66 21.36 0.88 -6.46
CA ALA A 66 22.71 1.07 -5.95
C ALA A 66 23.81 0.59 -6.91
N LYS A 67 23.49 -0.33 -7.82
CA LYS A 67 24.42 -0.83 -8.86
C LYS A 67 24.37 -0.02 -10.16
N ALA A 68 23.35 0.80 -10.34
CA ALA A 68 23.21 1.64 -11.53
C ALA A 68 24.01 2.94 -11.35
N PRO A 69 24.67 3.46 -12.39
CA PRO A 69 25.41 4.72 -12.33
C PRO A 69 24.43 5.91 -12.37
N LEU A 70 23.46 5.95 -11.47
CA LEU A 70 22.49 7.02 -11.37
C LEU A 70 23.16 8.27 -10.78
N ARG A 71 23.20 9.35 -11.53
CA ARG A 71 23.64 10.67 -11.07
C ARG A 71 22.52 11.42 -10.29
N THR A 72 21.51 10.70 -9.84
CA THR A 72 20.34 11.24 -9.15
C THR A 72 20.44 10.98 -7.66
N LYS A 73 19.85 11.88 -6.86
CA LYS A 73 19.70 11.64 -5.43
C LYS A 73 18.62 10.56 -5.23
N PRO A 74 18.86 9.58 -4.34
CA PRO A 74 17.89 8.52 -4.08
C PRO A 74 16.58 9.12 -3.53
N PRO A 75 15.43 8.54 -3.88
CA PRO A 75 14.14 8.95 -3.33
C PRO A 75 14.07 8.63 -1.82
N VAL A 76 13.14 9.28 -1.12
CA VAL A 76 13.00 9.14 0.35
C VAL A 76 12.86 7.70 0.80
N LEU A 77 12.21 6.84 0.03
CA LEU A 77 12.02 5.42 0.34
C LEU A 77 13.35 4.64 0.39
N TRP A 78 14.37 5.07 -0.35
CA TRP A 78 15.67 4.37 -0.44
C TRP A 78 16.73 4.96 0.48
N GLN A 79 16.41 6.05 1.18
CA GLN A 79 17.34 6.71 2.09
C GLN A 79 17.25 6.12 3.50
N ASP A 80 18.32 6.29 4.27
CA ASP A 80 18.39 6.01 5.69
C ASP A 80 19.13 7.14 6.43
N GLY A 81 19.08 7.13 7.77
CA GLY A 81 19.83 8.05 8.62
C GLY A 81 19.27 9.47 8.61
N GLU A 82 20.14 10.46 8.81
CA GLU A 82 19.74 11.85 9.04
C GLU A 82 19.13 12.51 7.80
N GLU A 83 19.57 12.16 6.58
CA GLU A 83 18.97 12.68 5.35
C GLU A 83 17.53 12.22 5.19
N HIS A 84 17.28 10.93 5.41
CA HIS A 84 15.93 10.36 5.43
C HIS A 84 15.05 11.06 6.47
N LYS A 85 15.55 11.19 7.70
CA LYS A 85 14.83 11.83 8.81
C LYS A 85 14.46 13.28 8.46
N ARG A 86 15.42 14.06 7.92
CA ARG A 86 15.19 15.45 7.51
C ARG A 86 14.10 15.54 6.45
N GLN A 87 14.20 14.76 5.38
CA GLN A 87 13.21 14.76 4.30
C GLN A 87 11.83 14.29 4.80
N ARG A 88 11.78 13.22 5.61
CA ARG A 88 10.54 12.72 6.20
C ARG A 88 9.86 13.74 7.10
N THR A 89 10.62 14.44 7.92
CA THR A 89 10.09 15.51 8.81
C THR A 89 9.52 16.65 7.97
N ALA A 90 10.23 17.07 6.92
CA ALA A 90 9.80 18.19 6.07
C ALA A 90 8.49 17.91 5.32
N ILE A 91 8.27 16.67 4.86
CA ILE A 91 7.06 16.29 4.12
C ILE A 91 5.92 15.76 5.01
N ALA A 92 6.18 15.56 6.32
CA ALA A 92 5.20 14.92 7.22
C ALA A 92 3.86 15.66 7.29
N HIS A 93 3.89 16.99 7.19
CA HIS A 93 2.68 17.83 7.28
C HIS A 93 1.68 17.56 6.15
N PHE A 94 2.12 17.07 4.97
CA PHE A 94 1.24 16.68 3.87
C PHE A 94 0.37 15.44 4.20
N PHE A 95 0.79 14.64 5.17
CA PHE A 95 0.18 13.33 5.48
C PHE A 95 -0.46 13.27 6.86
N THR A 96 -0.62 14.40 7.53
CA THR A 96 -1.27 14.44 8.85
C THR A 96 -2.77 14.13 8.75
N PRO A 97 -3.40 13.63 9.83
CA PRO A 97 -4.86 13.48 9.89
C PRO A 97 -5.59 14.78 9.57
N THR A 98 -5.09 15.92 10.02
CA THR A 98 -5.64 17.24 9.72
C THR A 98 -5.58 17.54 8.21
N ALA A 99 -4.42 17.32 7.57
CA ALA A 99 -4.28 17.51 6.13
C ALA A 99 -5.24 16.59 5.34
N ALA A 100 -5.38 15.34 5.74
CA ALA A 100 -6.31 14.41 5.10
C ALA A 100 -7.75 14.90 5.18
N LYS A 101 -8.20 15.36 6.35
CA LYS A 101 -9.58 15.80 6.59
C LYS A 101 -9.89 17.17 6.02
N GLU A 102 -9.02 18.16 6.25
CA GLU A 102 -9.32 19.53 5.89
C GLU A 102 -8.93 19.87 4.45
N ARG A 103 -7.84 19.28 3.97
CA ARG A 103 -7.26 19.63 2.67
C ARG A 103 -7.67 18.69 1.54
N TYR A 104 -7.66 17.36 1.79
CA TYR A 104 -7.87 16.39 0.72
C TYR A 104 -9.28 15.79 0.70
N ARG A 105 -9.97 15.71 1.84
CA ARG A 105 -11.32 15.15 1.92
C ARG A 105 -12.32 15.83 0.97
N PRO A 106 -12.37 17.16 0.80
CA PRO A 106 -13.29 17.78 -0.16
C PRO A 106 -13.07 17.29 -1.61
N LEU A 107 -11.81 17.06 -1.99
CA LEU A 107 -11.47 16.44 -3.28
C LEU A 107 -11.94 15.00 -3.34
N MET A 108 -11.69 14.20 -2.29
CA MET A 108 -12.11 12.80 -2.23
C MET A 108 -13.64 12.67 -2.36
N GLU A 109 -14.40 13.48 -1.65
CA GLU A 109 -15.88 13.48 -1.67
C GLU A 109 -16.42 13.84 -3.06
N ARG A 110 -15.83 14.83 -3.72
CA ARG A 110 -16.20 15.21 -5.09
C ARG A 110 -15.91 14.07 -6.07
N LEU A 111 -14.69 13.53 -6.06
CA LEU A 111 -14.28 12.41 -6.93
C LEU A 111 -15.12 11.17 -6.69
N ALA A 112 -15.36 10.80 -5.44
CA ALA A 112 -16.23 9.69 -5.10
C ALA A 112 -17.65 9.91 -5.65
N GLY A 113 -18.16 11.15 -5.56
CA GLY A 113 -19.45 11.52 -6.14
C GLY A 113 -19.52 11.35 -7.66
N GLU A 114 -18.49 11.82 -8.39
CA GLU A 114 -18.37 11.70 -9.83
C GLU A 114 -18.27 10.22 -10.25
N ILE A 115 -17.35 9.46 -9.64
CA ILE A 115 -17.13 8.05 -9.97
C ILE A 115 -18.38 7.21 -9.68
N VAL A 116 -19.02 7.40 -8.52
CA VAL A 116 -20.21 6.65 -8.14
C VAL A 116 -21.41 7.03 -9.00
N GLY A 117 -21.51 8.30 -9.43
CA GLY A 117 -22.50 8.75 -10.39
C GLY A 117 -22.37 8.05 -11.75
N GLU A 118 -21.13 7.86 -12.24
CA GLU A 118 -20.86 7.10 -13.47
C GLU A 118 -21.27 5.63 -13.33
N VAL A 119 -21.00 5.01 -12.17
CA VAL A 119 -21.44 3.62 -11.90
C VAL A 119 -22.95 3.51 -11.89
N ALA A 120 -23.65 4.46 -11.25
CA ALA A 120 -25.11 4.48 -11.24
C ALA A 120 -25.70 4.64 -12.65
N ALA A 121 -25.09 5.47 -13.49
CA ALA A 121 -25.53 5.72 -14.85
C ALA A 121 -25.25 4.55 -15.81
N SER A 122 -24.09 3.89 -15.67
CA SER A 122 -23.70 2.76 -16.52
C SER A 122 -24.28 1.43 -16.08
N GLY A 123 -24.72 1.31 -14.84
CA GLY A 123 -25.23 0.09 -14.25
C GLY A 123 -24.17 -0.98 -13.96
N ARG A 124 -22.94 -0.82 -14.46
CA ARG A 124 -21.85 -1.79 -14.29
C ARG A 124 -20.49 -1.13 -14.41
N ALA A 125 -19.53 -1.54 -13.57
CA ALA A 125 -18.17 -1.03 -13.64
C ALA A 125 -17.13 -2.05 -13.15
N GLU A 126 -15.89 -1.90 -13.62
CA GLU A 126 -14.72 -2.63 -13.13
C GLU A 126 -14.12 -1.87 -11.96
N LEU A 127 -14.10 -2.47 -10.77
CA LEU A 127 -13.81 -1.78 -9.52
C LEU A 127 -12.34 -1.35 -9.39
N SER A 128 -11.39 -2.14 -9.88
CA SER A 128 -9.98 -1.76 -9.80
C SER A 128 -9.67 -0.50 -10.60
N SER A 129 -10.39 -0.31 -11.72
CA SER A 129 -10.28 0.91 -12.55
C SER A 129 -10.88 2.14 -11.86
N LEU A 130 -11.93 1.96 -11.07
CA LEU A 130 -12.49 3.04 -10.24
C LEU A 130 -11.53 3.39 -9.10
N ALA A 131 -11.02 2.36 -8.42
CA ALA A 131 -10.11 2.52 -7.29
C ALA A 131 -8.78 3.20 -7.69
N ILE A 132 -8.18 2.82 -8.83
CA ILE A 132 -6.95 3.48 -9.29
C ILE A 132 -7.20 4.94 -9.69
N ARG A 133 -8.34 5.26 -10.28
CA ARG A 133 -8.70 6.64 -10.62
C ARG A 133 -8.77 7.49 -9.34
N MET A 134 -9.44 6.99 -8.31
CA MET A 134 -9.51 7.66 -6.99
C MET A 134 -8.10 7.87 -6.43
N ALA A 135 -7.31 6.80 -6.30
CA ALA A 135 -5.98 6.83 -5.70
C ALA A 135 -4.99 7.75 -6.43
N VAL A 136 -5.04 7.79 -7.76
CA VAL A 136 -4.16 8.66 -8.56
C VAL A 136 -4.49 10.11 -8.37
N GLU A 137 -5.76 10.50 -8.41
CA GLU A 137 -6.16 11.91 -8.31
C GLU A 137 -5.84 12.48 -6.90
N VAL A 138 -6.10 11.71 -5.85
CA VAL A 138 -5.77 12.12 -4.47
C VAL A 138 -4.25 12.23 -4.28
N ALA A 139 -3.49 11.22 -4.68
CA ALA A 139 -2.04 11.25 -4.55
C ALA A 139 -1.39 12.34 -5.43
N ALA A 140 -1.93 12.59 -6.64
CA ALA A 140 -1.48 13.67 -7.51
C ALA A 140 -1.62 15.03 -6.84
N GLN A 141 -2.70 15.25 -6.09
CA GLN A 141 -2.90 16.49 -5.33
C GLN A 141 -1.85 16.65 -4.21
N VAL A 142 -1.52 15.58 -3.49
CA VAL A 142 -0.49 15.59 -2.43
C VAL A 142 0.90 15.86 -3.01
N VAL A 143 1.22 15.18 -4.11
CA VAL A 143 2.54 15.25 -4.76
C VAL A 143 2.72 16.57 -5.52
N GLY A 144 1.64 17.14 -6.08
CA GLY A 144 1.68 18.33 -6.94
C GLY A 144 1.62 18.00 -8.44
N LEU A 145 1.15 16.82 -8.82
CA LEU A 145 0.99 16.36 -10.22
C LEU A 145 -0.36 16.80 -10.81
N THR A 146 -0.70 18.07 -10.70
CA THR A 146 -2.03 18.61 -11.09
C THR A 146 -2.04 19.31 -12.44
N ASP A 147 -0.92 19.31 -13.16
CA ASP A 147 -0.74 20.09 -14.39
C ASP A 147 -0.43 19.19 -15.60
N SER A 148 -1.02 18.00 -15.64
CA SER A 148 -0.84 17.04 -16.73
C SER A 148 -1.33 17.60 -18.06
N ARG A 149 -0.53 17.43 -19.13
CA ARG A 149 -0.88 17.89 -20.48
C ARG A 149 -2.03 17.14 -21.11
N LYS A 150 -2.30 15.92 -20.65
CA LYS A 150 -3.34 15.03 -21.18
C LYS A 150 -3.95 14.22 -20.05
N PRO A 151 -5.23 13.88 -20.12
CA PRO A 151 -5.84 12.93 -19.19
C PRO A 151 -5.19 11.54 -19.30
N GLY A 152 -5.49 10.65 -18.36
CA GLY A 152 -5.04 9.25 -18.38
C GLY A 152 -3.74 8.99 -17.60
N MET A 153 -3.43 9.78 -16.58
CA MET A 153 -2.33 9.50 -15.65
C MET A 153 -2.45 8.10 -15.01
N PRO A 154 -3.64 7.61 -14.60
CA PRO A 154 -3.78 6.24 -14.09
C PRO A 154 -3.17 5.18 -15.02
N GLY A 155 -3.51 5.19 -16.30
CA GLY A 155 -2.97 4.24 -17.28
C GLY A 155 -1.46 4.36 -17.50
N ARG A 156 -0.88 5.57 -17.40
CA ARG A 156 0.58 5.75 -17.50
C ARG A 156 1.30 5.16 -16.28
N ILE A 157 0.72 5.28 -15.11
CA ILE A 157 1.25 4.70 -13.87
C ILE A 157 1.13 3.17 -13.91
N GLU A 158 0.01 2.63 -14.34
CA GLU A 158 -0.16 1.19 -14.52
C GLU A 158 0.86 0.61 -15.49
N ALA A 159 1.05 1.22 -16.66
CA ALA A 159 2.04 0.79 -17.65
C ALA A 159 3.47 0.77 -17.09
N PHE A 160 3.81 1.71 -16.21
CA PHE A 160 5.08 1.72 -15.50
C PHE A 160 5.19 0.55 -14.50
N ILE A 161 4.16 0.29 -13.70
CA ILE A 161 4.16 -0.76 -12.67
C ILE A 161 4.21 -2.15 -13.30
N GLU A 162 3.40 -2.42 -14.31
CA GLU A 162 3.37 -3.70 -15.03
C GLU A 162 4.74 -4.09 -15.62
N ASN A 163 5.52 -3.10 -16.01
CA ASN A 163 6.82 -3.31 -16.61
C ASN A 163 7.99 -3.05 -15.64
N GLY A 164 7.74 -2.62 -14.40
CA GLY A 164 8.74 -2.15 -13.43
C GLY A 164 9.82 -3.19 -13.05
N ALA A 165 9.51 -4.48 -13.16
CA ALA A 165 10.48 -5.56 -12.95
C ALA A 165 11.33 -5.89 -14.20
N ALA A 166 11.10 -5.21 -15.35
CA ALA A 166 11.81 -5.47 -16.58
C ALA A 166 13.31 -5.09 -16.48
N ARG A 167 14.14 -5.93 -17.08
CA ARG A 167 15.60 -5.73 -17.12
C ARG A 167 16.07 -5.74 -18.57
N LEU A 168 17.13 -5.01 -18.86
CA LEU A 168 17.83 -5.14 -20.13
C LEU A 168 18.43 -6.55 -20.23
N SER A 169 17.98 -7.32 -21.21
CA SER A 169 18.31 -8.72 -21.39
C SER A 169 18.26 -9.08 -22.88
N TRP A 170 18.98 -10.13 -23.26
CA TRP A 170 18.89 -10.73 -24.59
C TRP A 170 17.62 -11.57 -24.81
N ASP A 171 16.82 -11.84 -23.76
CA ASP A 171 15.49 -12.44 -23.90
C ASP A 171 14.56 -11.42 -24.58
N PRO A 172 13.98 -11.75 -25.76
CA PRO A 172 13.10 -10.84 -26.48
C PRO A 172 11.91 -10.36 -25.66
N ARG A 173 11.37 -11.18 -24.75
CA ARG A 173 10.25 -10.82 -23.88
C ARG A 173 10.68 -9.75 -22.87
N GLN A 174 11.84 -9.93 -22.25
CA GLN A 174 12.40 -8.95 -21.32
C GLN A 174 12.77 -7.64 -22.02
N LEU A 175 13.33 -7.73 -23.23
CA LEU A 175 13.66 -6.55 -24.02
C LEU A 175 12.40 -5.73 -24.38
N VAL A 176 11.33 -6.40 -24.82
CA VAL A 176 10.04 -5.71 -25.09
C VAL A 176 9.48 -5.04 -23.83
N ARG A 177 9.51 -5.73 -22.69
CA ARG A 177 9.08 -5.16 -21.41
C ARG A 177 9.94 -3.96 -21.01
N PHE A 178 11.26 -4.06 -21.20
CA PHE A 178 12.18 -2.96 -20.92
C PHE A 178 11.90 -1.73 -21.77
N VAL A 179 11.66 -1.90 -23.07
CA VAL A 179 11.30 -0.81 -23.99
C VAL A 179 9.95 -0.18 -23.57
N LYS A 180 8.97 -1.00 -23.21
CA LYS A 180 7.68 -0.50 -22.68
C LYS A 180 7.87 0.30 -21.39
N LEU A 181 8.71 -0.15 -20.48
CA LEU A 181 9.06 0.59 -19.26
C LEU A 181 9.68 1.95 -19.58
N GLN A 182 10.69 1.99 -20.48
CA GLN A 182 11.34 3.25 -20.87
C GLN A 182 10.32 4.23 -21.48
N LYS A 183 9.43 3.72 -22.34
CA LYS A 183 8.35 4.52 -22.92
C LYS A 183 7.41 5.04 -21.83
N ALA A 184 6.96 4.20 -20.91
CA ALA A 184 6.05 4.58 -19.82
C ALA A 184 6.67 5.67 -18.92
N VAL A 185 7.95 5.53 -18.57
CA VAL A 185 8.70 6.55 -17.80
C VAL A 185 8.83 7.86 -18.58
N ALA A 186 9.14 7.81 -19.88
CA ALA A 186 9.25 9.00 -20.73
C ALA A 186 7.89 9.70 -20.90
N ASP A 187 6.82 8.94 -21.11
CA ASP A 187 5.45 9.47 -21.21
C ASP A 187 5.03 10.14 -19.88
N TYR A 188 5.24 9.47 -18.75
CA TYR A 188 4.94 10.03 -17.43
C TYR A 188 5.75 11.30 -17.15
N PHE A 189 7.04 11.29 -17.47
CA PHE A 189 7.85 12.49 -17.34
C PHE A 189 7.35 13.66 -18.19
N THR A 190 7.13 13.43 -19.49
CA THR A 190 6.81 14.50 -20.43
C THR A 190 5.39 15.03 -20.32
N VAL A 191 4.45 14.16 -19.91
CA VAL A 191 3.03 14.49 -19.84
C VAL A 191 2.62 14.99 -18.46
N ASP A 192 3.16 14.41 -17.38
CA ASP A 192 2.70 14.67 -16.02
C ASP A 192 3.74 15.43 -15.18
N VAL A 193 4.98 14.92 -15.08
CA VAL A 193 5.97 15.44 -14.12
C VAL A 193 6.59 16.76 -14.60
N LYS A 194 7.04 16.83 -15.85
CA LYS A 194 7.68 18.04 -16.40
C LYS A 194 6.77 19.27 -16.42
N PRO A 195 5.48 19.16 -16.80
CA PRO A 195 4.55 20.28 -16.69
C PRO A 195 4.33 20.72 -15.24
N ALA A 196 4.20 19.77 -14.31
CA ALA A 196 4.05 20.07 -12.89
C ALA A 196 5.28 20.81 -12.34
N ILE A 197 6.50 20.38 -12.68
CA ILE A 197 7.74 21.09 -12.31
C ILE A 197 7.73 22.52 -12.84
N ALA A 198 7.36 22.71 -14.12
CA ALA A 198 7.31 24.03 -14.72
C ALA A 198 6.30 24.95 -14.01
N ALA A 199 5.11 24.43 -13.72
CA ALA A 199 4.08 25.16 -12.98
C ALA A 199 4.56 25.55 -11.56
N ARG A 200 5.19 24.62 -10.83
CA ARG A 200 5.68 24.85 -9.45
C ARG A 200 6.89 25.76 -9.38
N ARG A 201 7.70 25.84 -10.46
CA ARG A 201 8.76 26.86 -10.56
C ARG A 201 8.22 28.26 -10.78
N SER A 202 7.12 28.38 -11.51
CA SER A 202 6.44 29.64 -11.74
C SER A 202 5.61 30.10 -10.53
N GLU A 203 4.85 29.17 -9.97
CA GLU A 203 3.96 29.39 -8.84
C GLU A 203 4.10 28.23 -7.83
N PRO A 204 4.97 28.36 -6.82
CA PRO A 204 5.12 27.36 -5.78
C PRO A 204 3.81 27.14 -5.01
N LYS A 205 3.48 25.86 -4.74
CA LYS A 205 2.33 25.46 -3.92
C LYS A 205 2.81 24.67 -2.71
N ASP A 206 1.92 24.44 -1.78
CA ASP A 206 2.21 23.60 -0.63
C ASP A 206 2.03 22.11 -1.02
N ASP A 207 3.03 21.57 -1.75
CA ASP A 207 3.09 20.19 -2.23
C ASP A 207 4.52 19.64 -2.27
N VAL A 208 4.65 18.34 -2.50
CA VAL A 208 5.95 17.65 -2.48
C VAL A 208 6.87 18.17 -3.59
N ILE A 209 6.37 18.43 -4.81
CA ILE A 209 7.19 18.93 -5.92
C ILE A 209 7.76 20.31 -5.60
N SER A 210 6.97 21.24 -5.06
CA SER A 210 7.44 22.55 -4.64
C SER A 210 8.52 22.44 -3.56
N TYR A 211 8.32 21.55 -2.58
CA TYR A 211 9.35 21.28 -1.58
C TYR A 211 10.65 20.76 -2.22
N LEU A 212 10.60 19.78 -3.11
CA LEU A 212 11.79 19.24 -3.77
C LEU A 212 12.53 20.30 -4.60
N ILE A 213 11.80 21.16 -5.32
CA ILE A 213 12.37 22.29 -6.07
C ILE A 213 13.07 23.27 -5.13
N SER A 214 12.47 23.60 -3.98
CA SER A 214 13.07 24.48 -2.98
C SER A 214 14.37 23.93 -2.38
N GLN A 215 14.51 22.59 -2.37
CA GLN A 215 15.73 21.90 -1.94
C GLN A 215 16.78 21.75 -3.07
N GLY A 216 16.58 22.41 -4.22
CA GLY A 216 17.51 22.35 -5.35
C GLY A 216 17.59 20.99 -6.03
N ARG A 217 16.54 20.16 -5.95
CA ARG A 217 16.47 18.87 -6.63
C ARG A 217 16.36 19.08 -8.16
N SER A 218 17.05 18.25 -8.92
CA SER A 218 16.95 18.25 -10.38
C SER A 218 15.61 17.69 -10.85
N ASP A 219 15.24 17.95 -12.12
CA ASP A 219 14.03 17.37 -12.73
C ASP A 219 14.02 15.85 -12.69
N GLN A 220 15.21 15.23 -12.78
CA GLN A 220 15.37 13.78 -12.68
C GLN A 220 15.14 13.29 -11.24
N ASP A 221 15.62 14.01 -10.23
CA ASP A 221 15.33 13.68 -8.83
C ASP A 221 13.84 13.76 -8.54
N VAL A 222 13.17 14.81 -9.05
CA VAL A 222 11.71 14.97 -8.91
C VAL A 222 10.96 13.85 -9.62
N LEU A 223 11.40 13.43 -10.82
CA LEU A 223 10.81 12.29 -11.52
C LEU A 223 10.89 11.01 -10.71
N ILE A 224 12.08 10.68 -10.17
CA ILE A 224 12.26 9.45 -9.39
C ILE A 224 11.42 9.47 -8.12
N GLU A 225 11.34 10.61 -7.46
CA GLU A 225 10.49 10.80 -6.30
C GLU A 225 9.00 10.66 -6.67
N ALA A 226 8.55 11.28 -7.78
CA ALA A 226 7.18 11.15 -8.27
C ALA A 226 6.81 9.70 -8.66
N ILE A 227 7.74 8.96 -9.27
CA ILE A 227 7.58 7.52 -9.53
C ILE A 227 7.43 6.75 -8.22
N THR A 228 8.24 7.08 -7.20
CA THR A 228 8.16 6.44 -5.89
C THR A 228 6.81 6.68 -5.21
N TYR A 229 6.30 7.91 -5.25
CA TYR A 229 4.95 8.21 -4.73
C TYR A 229 3.85 7.53 -5.54
N GLY A 230 4.01 7.46 -6.88
CA GLY A 230 3.08 6.73 -7.75
C GLY A 230 2.99 5.25 -7.38
N ALA A 231 4.13 4.57 -7.26
CA ALA A 231 4.17 3.17 -6.91
C ALA A 231 3.70 2.91 -5.47
N ALA A 232 4.17 3.72 -4.51
CA ALA A 232 3.89 3.49 -3.10
C ALA A 232 2.50 3.95 -2.65
N GLY A 233 1.96 5.03 -3.24
CA GLY A 233 0.69 5.62 -2.81
C GLY A 233 -0.49 5.21 -3.68
N MET A 234 -0.34 5.24 -5.00
CA MET A 234 -1.47 5.07 -5.92
C MET A 234 -1.85 3.59 -6.08
N VAL A 235 -0.86 2.72 -6.32
CA VAL A 235 -1.12 1.30 -6.59
C VAL A 235 -1.53 0.56 -5.33
N THR A 236 -0.85 0.80 -4.21
CA THR A 236 -1.20 0.12 -2.96
C THR A 236 -2.58 0.52 -2.45
N THR A 237 -2.97 1.79 -2.60
CA THR A 237 -4.30 2.26 -2.23
C THR A 237 -5.38 1.66 -3.12
N ARG A 238 -5.15 1.51 -4.44
CA ARG A 238 -6.05 0.76 -5.33
C ARG A 238 -6.33 -0.64 -4.79
N GLU A 239 -5.27 -1.40 -4.50
CA GLU A 239 -5.43 -2.79 -4.05
C GLU A 239 -6.13 -2.86 -2.69
N PHE A 240 -5.85 -1.91 -1.79
CA PHE A 240 -6.54 -1.82 -0.51
C PHE A 240 -8.05 -1.55 -0.69
N ILE A 241 -8.42 -0.56 -1.50
CA ILE A 241 -9.83 -0.23 -1.79
C ILE A 241 -10.54 -1.44 -2.42
N ALA A 242 -9.91 -2.08 -3.42
CA ALA A 242 -10.50 -3.23 -4.09
C ALA A 242 -10.70 -4.43 -3.16
N MET A 243 -9.73 -4.72 -2.29
CA MET A 243 -9.83 -5.80 -1.31
C MET A 243 -10.90 -5.52 -0.25
N ALA A 244 -10.96 -4.29 0.26
CA ALA A 244 -11.97 -3.90 1.23
C ALA A 244 -13.38 -3.97 0.61
N ALA A 245 -13.54 -3.49 -0.61
CA ALA A 245 -14.79 -3.62 -1.34
C ALA A 245 -15.21 -5.08 -1.53
N TRP A 246 -14.25 -5.98 -1.84
CA TRP A 246 -14.55 -7.39 -2.01
C TRP A 246 -15.09 -8.02 -0.72
N HIS A 247 -14.45 -7.76 0.43
CA HIS A 247 -14.95 -8.24 1.71
C HIS A 247 -16.35 -7.67 2.02
N LEU A 248 -16.55 -6.37 1.82
CA LEU A 248 -17.81 -5.69 2.14
C LEU A 248 -18.96 -6.03 1.17
N LEU A 249 -18.67 -6.40 -0.08
CA LEU A 249 -19.70 -6.81 -1.05
C LEU A 249 -20.08 -8.28 -0.92
N ASP A 250 -19.18 -9.11 -0.43
CA ASP A 250 -19.38 -10.56 -0.32
C ASP A 250 -20.00 -10.98 1.04
N ASP A 251 -19.91 -10.10 2.04
CA ASP A 251 -20.49 -10.28 3.36
C ASP A 251 -21.54 -9.19 3.64
N ALA A 252 -22.82 -9.57 3.53
CA ALA A 252 -23.94 -8.65 3.68
C ALA A 252 -24.05 -8.04 5.09
N GLU A 253 -23.70 -8.81 6.14
CA GLU A 253 -23.75 -8.34 7.52
C GLU A 253 -22.61 -7.36 7.81
N LEU A 254 -21.39 -7.66 7.35
CA LEU A 254 -20.25 -6.75 7.44
C LEU A 254 -20.54 -5.45 6.69
N ARG A 255 -21.12 -5.54 5.48
CA ARG A 255 -21.53 -4.36 4.70
C ARG A 255 -22.54 -3.53 5.43
N ARG A 256 -23.62 -4.14 5.96
CA ARG A 256 -24.65 -3.43 6.73
C ARG A 256 -24.03 -2.71 7.92
N ARG A 257 -23.21 -3.42 8.69
CA ARG A 257 -22.48 -2.87 9.82
C ARG A 257 -21.60 -1.68 9.43
N TYR A 258 -20.84 -1.80 8.33
CA TYR A 258 -19.99 -0.73 7.82
C TYR A 258 -20.79 0.52 7.46
N LEU A 259 -21.92 0.36 6.80
CA LEU A 259 -22.78 1.48 6.38
C LEU A 259 -23.47 2.18 7.55
N GLU A 260 -23.81 1.46 8.61
CA GLU A 260 -24.47 2.00 9.82
C GLU A 260 -23.47 2.59 10.83
N ALA A 261 -22.17 2.27 10.69
CA ALA A 261 -21.13 2.66 11.63
C ALA A 261 -20.76 4.15 11.53
N SER A 262 -20.25 4.71 12.64
CA SER A 262 -19.57 6.00 12.62
C SER A 262 -18.29 5.97 11.79
N GLU A 263 -17.81 7.12 11.32
CA GLU A 263 -16.56 7.23 10.56
C GLU A 263 -15.39 6.54 11.29
N ARG A 264 -15.27 6.72 12.60
CA ARG A 264 -14.22 6.08 13.38
C ARG A 264 -14.33 4.55 13.34
N GLU A 265 -15.53 4.01 13.49
CA GLU A 265 -15.75 2.55 13.45
C GLU A 265 -15.51 2.00 12.04
N ARG A 266 -15.90 2.73 10.99
CA ARG A 266 -15.58 2.36 9.59
C ARG A 266 -14.08 2.27 9.37
N HIS A 267 -13.30 3.25 9.87
CA HIS A 267 -11.84 3.20 9.83
C HIS A 267 -11.27 2.00 10.61
N GLU A 268 -11.89 1.62 11.72
CA GLU A 268 -11.50 0.43 12.49
C GLU A 268 -11.78 -0.87 11.72
N ILE A 269 -12.90 -0.96 11.01
CA ILE A 269 -13.22 -2.08 10.11
C ILE A 269 -12.20 -2.15 8.96
N LEU A 270 -11.91 -1.03 8.30
CA LEU A 270 -10.92 -0.96 7.22
C LEU A 270 -9.50 -1.28 7.72
N ALA A 271 -9.14 -0.87 8.94
CA ALA A 271 -7.87 -1.23 9.57
C ALA A 271 -7.76 -2.74 9.84
N GLU A 272 -8.86 -3.39 10.18
CA GLU A 272 -8.89 -4.85 10.33
C GLU A 272 -8.79 -5.57 8.97
N VAL A 273 -9.45 -5.06 7.94
CA VAL A 273 -9.29 -5.58 6.57
C VAL A 273 -7.83 -5.54 6.14
N ILE A 274 -7.16 -4.38 6.26
CA ILE A 274 -5.76 -4.27 5.82
C ILE A 274 -4.79 -5.04 6.72
N ARG A 275 -5.13 -5.30 7.99
CA ARG A 275 -4.39 -6.22 8.84
C ARG A 275 -4.42 -7.63 8.30
N LEU A 276 -5.61 -8.11 8.01
CA LEU A 276 -5.83 -9.46 7.48
C LEU A 276 -5.25 -9.61 6.08
N GLU A 277 -5.40 -8.59 5.26
CA GLU A 277 -5.03 -8.54 3.83
C GLU A 277 -3.97 -7.45 3.57
N PRO A 278 -2.73 -7.59 4.09
CA PRO A 278 -1.71 -6.58 3.85
C PRO A 278 -1.34 -6.52 2.37
N VAL A 279 -1.45 -5.33 1.78
CA VAL A 279 -1.12 -5.12 0.35
C VAL A 279 0.36 -5.42 0.10
N VAL A 280 1.23 -4.91 0.96
CA VAL A 280 2.66 -5.25 0.96
C VAL A 280 2.88 -6.44 1.88
N GLY A 281 3.18 -7.59 1.30
CA GLY A 281 3.32 -8.84 2.05
C GLY A 281 4.67 -9.02 2.72
N ARG A 282 5.74 -8.39 2.20
CA ARG A 282 7.09 -8.48 2.75
C ARG A 282 7.81 -7.15 2.77
N LEU A 283 8.52 -6.89 3.86
CA LEU A 283 9.47 -5.78 3.99
C LEU A 283 10.87 -6.34 4.23
N TYR A 284 11.87 -5.64 3.73
CA TYR A 284 13.26 -6.10 3.81
C TYR A 284 14.14 -5.11 4.55
N ARG A 285 15.12 -5.63 5.28
CA ARG A 285 16.20 -4.84 5.89
C ARG A 285 17.54 -5.53 5.64
N ARG A 286 18.58 -4.73 5.54
CA ARG A 286 19.97 -5.19 5.53
C ARG A 286 20.69 -4.71 6.77
N LEU A 287 21.24 -5.65 7.53
CA LEU A 287 21.89 -5.34 8.80
C LEU A 287 23.27 -4.71 8.58
N GLN A 288 23.56 -3.69 9.35
CA GLN A 288 24.87 -3.01 9.39
C GLN A 288 25.74 -3.52 10.54
N SER A 289 25.11 -4.05 11.57
CA SER A 289 25.74 -4.69 12.73
C SER A 289 24.83 -5.81 13.24
N ASP A 290 25.34 -6.64 14.11
CA ASP A 290 24.56 -7.70 14.73
C ASP A 290 23.37 -7.13 15.51
N LEU A 291 22.25 -7.83 15.43
CA LEU A 291 21.01 -7.49 16.13
C LEU A 291 20.52 -8.70 16.92
N PRO A 292 20.72 -8.72 18.24
CA PRO A 292 20.14 -9.76 19.10
C PRO A 292 18.62 -9.59 19.16
N LEU A 293 17.90 -10.67 18.93
CA LEU A 293 16.44 -10.73 19.06
C LEU A 293 16.06 -11.11 20.50
N ALA A 294 14.88 -10.68 20.90
CA ALA A 294 14.37 -10.96 22.25
C ALA A 294 14.21 -12.47 22.56
N GLU A 295 14.07 -13.29 21.52
CA GLU A 295 13.92 -14.74 21.60
C GLU A 295 15.26 -15.50 21.64
N GLY A 296 16.39 -14.79 21.74
CA GLY A 296 17.72 -15.35 21.94
C GLY A 296 18.51 -15.61 20.66
N GLU A 297 17.92 -15.46 19.49
CA GLU A 297 18.61 -15.52 18.19
C GLU A 297 19.30 -14.18 17.88
N THR A 298 20.42 -14.21 17.17
CA THR A 298 21.13 -13.01 16.74
C THR A 298 21.17 -12.95 15.22
N LEU A 299 20.62 -11.90 14.66
CA LEU A 299 20.73 -11.59 13.24
C LEU A 299 22.10 -10.98 12.97
N LEU A 300 22.89 -11.58 12.07
CA LEU A 300 24.29 -11.18 11.84
C LEU A 300 24.38 -9.96 10.90
N ALA A 301 25.43 -9.18 11.10
CA ALA A 301 25.79 -8.08 10.21
C ALA A 301 25.91 -8.55 8.74
N GLY A 302 25.47 -7.72 7.80
CA GLY A 302 25.44 -8.03 6.36
C GLY A 302 24.24 -8.87 5.92
N ALA A 303 23.52 -9.53 6.83
CA ALA A 303 22.35 -10.32 6.46
C ALA A 303 21.24 -9.43 5.85
N ARG A 304 20.59 -9.96 4.82
CA ARG A 304 19.32 -9.43 4.31
C ARG A 304 18.20 -10.22 4.96
N VAL A 305 17.32 -9.53 5.66
CA VAL A 305 16.25 -10.14 6.45
C VAL A 305 14.91 -9.67 5.91
N ALA A 306 14.00 -10.62 5.67
CA ALA A 306 12.63 -10.35 5.31
C ALA A 306 11.75 -10.30 6.57
N VAL A 307 10.75 -9.42 6.56
CA VAL A 307 9.62 -9.45 7.49
C VAL A 307 8.40 -9.93 6.70
N ASP A 308 7.86 -11.07 7.04
CA ASP A 308 6.58 -11.52 6.51
C ASP A 308 5.44 -10.82 7.26
N ILE A 309 4.89 -9.78 6.62
CA ILE A 309 3.81 -8.97 7.20
C ILE A 309 2.54 -9.80 7.40
N ARG A 310 2.26 -10.75 6.50
CA ARG A 310 1.07 -11.61 6.60
C ARG A 310 1.11 -12.47 7.85
N SER A 311 2.25 -13.11 8.08
CA SER A 311 2.46 -13.94 9.27
C SER A 311 2.51 -13.10 10.54
N ALA A 312 3.25 -11.99 10.54
CA ALA A 312 3.33 -11.10 11.70
C ALA A 312 1.96 -10.53 12.10
N ASN A 313 1.12 -10.16 11.12
CA ASN A 313 -0.24 -9.69 11.37
C ASN A 313 -1.21 -10.80 11.80
N ALA A 314 -0.81 -12.06 11.70
CA ALA A 314 -1.55 -13.23 12.18
C ALA A 314 -0.96 -13.84 13.46
N ASP A 315 -0.03 -13.13 14.11
CA ASP A 315 0.52 -13.54 15.40
C ASP A 315 -0.52 -13.33 16.51
N ALA A 316 -1.07 -14.45 17.05
CA ALA A 316 -2.09 -14.42 18.09
C ALA A 316 -1.63 -13.71 19.38
N ALA A 317 -0.31 -13.70 19.69
CA ALA A 317 0.22 -12.99 20.82
C ALA A 317 0.09 -11.45 20.68
N ALA A 318 0.06 -10.96 19.44
CA ALA A 318 -0.07 -9.55 19.15
C ALA A 318 -1.53 -9.12 18.90
N VAL A 319 -2.28 -9.92 18.13
CA VAL A 319 -3.60 -9.51 17.61
C VAL A 319 -4.78 -10.23 18.27
N GLY A 320 -4.51 -11.18 19.20
CA GLY A 320 -5.53 -11.93 19.90
C GLY A 320 -6.00 -13.19 19.16
N PRO A 321 -7.08 -13.82 19.64
CA PRO A 321 -7.59 -15.10 19.11
C PRO A 321 -8.09 -14.96 17.66
N HIS A 322 -8.14 -16.11 16.97
CA HIS A 322 -8.61 -16.19 15.57
C HIS A 322 -7.97 -15.17 14.62
N PRO A 323 -6.62 -15.12 14.55
CA PRO A 323 -5.92 -14.03 13.86
C PRO A 323 -6.14 -14.00 12.34
N LEU A 324 -6.59 -15.11 11.75
CA LEU A 324 -6.91 -15.25 10.31
C LEU A 324 -8.36 -14.92 9.96
N CYS A 325 -9.18 -14.60 10.96
CA CYS A 325 -10.55 -14.15 10.75
C CYS A 325 -10.60 -12.62 10.65
N LEU A 326 -11.48 -12.09 9.79
CA LEU A 326 -11.88 -10.70 9.82
C LEU A 326 -12.82 -10.49 11.02
N ASP A 327 -12.40 -9.69 11.98
CA ASP A 327 -13.16 -9.39 13.19
C ASP A 327 -13.27 -7.88 13.37
N ALA A 328 -14.43 -7.34 13.03
CA ALA A 328 -14.68 -5.90 13.14
C ALA A 328 -14.60 -5.36 14.58
N ASP A 329 -14.72 -6.23 15.58
CA ASP A 329 -14.59 -5.90 17.02
C ASP A 329 -13.24 -6.28 17.62
N ARG A 330 -12.28 -6.70 16.79
CA ARG A 330 -10.99 -7.19 17.25
C ARG A 330 -10.35 -6.28 18.30
N GLN A 331 -10.04 -6.88 19.42
CA GLN A 331 -9.23 -6.24 20.46
C GLN A 331 -7.79 -6.73 20.33
N VAL A 332 -6.90 -5.83 19.90
CA VAL A 332 -5.47 -6.17 19.85
C VAL A 332 -4.90 -6.27 21.26
N THR A 333 -4.17 -7.34 21.54
CA THR A 333 -3.66 -7.68 22.88
C THR A 333 -2.25 -7.18 23.12
N GLY A 334 -1.45 -7.02 22.08
CA GLY A 334 -0.05 -6.61 22.18
C GLY A 334 0.12 -5.13 22.55
N LYS A 335 1.06 -4.82 23.43
CA LYS A 335 1.35 -3.43 23.84
C LYS A 335 1.78 -2.57 22.64
N GLY A 336 1.01 -1.52 22.37
CA GLY A 336 1.28 -0.55 21.30
C GLY A 336 1.11 -1.13 19.89
N VAL A 337 0.39 -2.23 19.76
CA VAL A 337 -0.04 -2.78 18.44
C VAL A 337 -1.19 -1.95 17.94
N GLN A 338 -1.10 -1.56 16.68
CA GLN A 338 -2.20 -0.89 15.97
C GLN A 338 -3.15 -1.93 15.38
N ARG A 339 -4.42 -1.60 15.19
CA ARG A 339 -5.41 -2.53 14.62
C ARG A 339 -4.99 -3.05 13.23
N TYR A 340 -4.35 -2.24 12.41
CA TYR A 340 -3.79 -2.65 11.11
C TYR A 340 -2.48 -3.47 11.18
N GLY A 341 -2.02 -3.82 12.38
CA GLY A 341 -0.77 -4.55 12.57
C GLY A 341 0.46 -3.82 12.02
N LEU A 342 1.25 -4.53 11.20
CA LEU A 342 2.41 -4.01 10.49
C LEU A 342 2.15 -3.68 9.01
N SER A 343 0.89 -3.64 8.56
CA SER A 343 0.56 -3.41 7.13
C SER A 343 1.06 -2.07 6.59
N PHE A 344 1.24 -1.07 7.46
CA PHE A 344 1.87 0.20 7.13
C PHE A 344 3.33 0.29 7.57
N GLY A 345 3.97 -0.84 7.88
CA GLY A 345 5.31 -0.87 8.44
C GLY A 345 5.40 -0.31 9.86
N ASP A 346 6.62 -0.19 10.38
CA ASP A 346 6.92 0.44 11.68
C ASP A 346 8.30 1.14 11.61
N GLY A 347 8.65 1.91 12.67
CA GLY A 347 9.90 2.63 12.78
C GLY A 347 10.04 3.79 11.77
N HIS A 348 11.25 4.03 11.31
CA HIS A 348 11.60 5.18 10.47
C HIS A 348 10.90 5.19 9.11
N HIS A 349 10.68 4.01 8.54
CA HIS A 349 10.03 3.83 7.25
C HIS A 349 8.53 3.52 7.34
N ARG A 350 7.91 3.72 8.49
CA ARG A 350 6.45 3.61 8.61
C ARG A 350 5.79 4.48 7.53
N CYS A 351 4.75 3.94 6.88
CA CYS A 351 4.00 4.63 5.84
C CYS A 351 3.51 6.00 6.33
N PRO A 352 3.86 7.10 5.66
CA PRO A 352 3.36 8.42 6.01
C PRO A 352 1.88 8.58 5.69
N GLY A 353 1.43 7.94 4.59
CA GLY A 353 0.07 8.04 4.07
C GLY A 353 -0.94 7.08 4.71
N SER A 354 -0.61 6.42 5.83
CA SER A 354 -1.51 5.41 6.43
C SER A 354 -2.90 5.97 6.77
N PHE A 355 -2.96 7.18 7.30
CA PHE A 355 -4.23 7.83 7.60
C PHE A 355 -4.96 8.28 6.34
N LEU A 356 -4.23 8.83 5.37
CA LEU A 356 -4.77 9.26 4.08
C LEU A 356 -5.41 8.09 3.33
N ALA A 357 -4.75 6.93 3.31
CA ALA A 357 -5.26 5.73 2.65
C ALA A 357 -6.56 5.20 3.30
N LEU A 358 -6.67 5.25 4.64
CA LEU A 358 -7.89 4.87 5.34
C LEU A 358 -9.03 5.86 5.07
N GLU A 359 -8.75 7.16 5.12
CA GLU A 359 -9.71 8.22 4.83
C GLU A 359 -10.25 8.13 3.41
N GLU A 360 -9.35 7.97 2.44
CA GLU A 360 -9.70 7.86 1.03
C GLU A 360 -10.52 6.60 0.74
N ALA A 361 -10.13 5.46 1.29
CA ALA A 361 -10.88 4.22 1.17
C ALA A 361 -12.28 4.35 1.79
N ASP A 362 -12.39 4.98 2.97
CA ASP A 362 -13.67 5.19 3.63
C ASP A 362 -14.61 6.08 2.82
N VAL A 363 -14.15 7.24 2.39
CA VAL A 363 -14.95 8.18 1.60
C VAL A 363 -15.48 7.52 0.32
N PHE A 364 -14.63 6.81 -0.40
CA PHE A 364 -15.02 6.14 -1.63
C PHE A 364 -15.97 4.96 -1.40
N LEU A 365 -15.60 4.05 -0.49
CA LEU A 365 -16.37 2.82 -0.24
C LEU A 365 -17.71 3.11 0.41
N HIS A 366 -17.78 4.02 1.37
CA HIS A 366 -19.04 4.40 2.00
C HIS A 366 -20.04 4.92 0.96
N ARG A 367 -19.59 5.76 0.05
CA ARG A 367 -20.45 6.29 -1.01
C ARG A 367 -20.83 5.23 -2.05
N LEU A 368 -19.89 4.40 -2.48
CA LEU A 368 -20.13 3.34 -3.47
C LEU A 368 -21.10 2.29 -2.93
N LEU A 369 -20.86 1.79 -1.72
CA LEU A 369 -21.67 0.76 -1.09
C LEU A 369 -23.09 1.23 -0.69
N SER A 370 -23.29 2.55 -0.61
CA SER A 370 -24.60 3.16 -0.39
C SER A 370 -25.48 3.18 -1.64
N LEU A 371 -24.96 2.84 -2.83
CA LEU A 371 -25.79 2.72 -4.04
C LEU A 371 -26.82 1.60 -3.86
N PRO A 372 -28.12 1.93 -4.02
CA PRO A 372 -29.17 0.92 -3.97
C PRO A 372 -28.95 -0.15 -5.04
N GLY A 373 -29.12 -1.42 -4.68
CA GLY A 373 -28.98 -2.54 -5.61
C GLY A 373 -27.55 -2.85 -6.07
N LEU A 374 -26.52 -2.18 -5.54
CA LEU A 374 -25.13 -2.51 -5.86
C LEU A 374 -24.77 -3.91 -5.34
N ARG A 375 -24.22 -4.73 -6.22
CA ARG A 375 -23.74 -6.07 -5.88
C ARG A 375 -22.42 -6.41 -6.58
N LEU A 376 -21.72 -7.40 -6.07
CA LEU A 376 -20.57 -8.01 -6.75
C LEU A 376 -21.08 -8.87 -7.90
N ALA A 377 -20.77 -8.49 -9.13
CA ALA A 377 -21.13 -9.24 -10.33
C ALA A 377 -20.10 -10.32 -10.66
N LYS A 378 -18.82 -10.05 -10.36
CA LYS A 378 -17.72 -10.98 -10.57
C LYS A 378 -16.62 -10.71 -9.53
N ALA A 379 -16.20 -11.78 -8.83
CA ALA A 379 -15.05 -11.72 -7.92
C ALA A 379 -13.76 -11.44 -8.72
N PRO A 380 -12.75 -10.80 -8.10
CA PRO A 380 -11.51 -10.47 -8.79
C PRO A 380 -10.67 -11.72 -9.10
N THR A 381 -9.84 -11.59 -10.13
CA THR A 381 -8.67 -12.43 -10.31
C THR A 381 -7.56 -11.94 -9.39
N VAL A 382 -7.01 -12.82 -8.56
CA VAL A 382 -5.91 -12.53 -7.65
C VAL A 382 -4.60 -12.96 -8.31
N SER A 383 -3.65 -12.04 -8.41
CA SER A 383 -2.27 -12.28 -8.81
C SER A 383 -1.31 -11.66 -7.80
N PHE A 384 0.00 -11.91 -7.96
CA PHE A 384 1.01 -11.38 -7.04
C PHE A 384 2.06 -10.59 -7.80
N ASN A 385 2.38 -9.41 -7.28
CA ASN A 385 3.38 -8.52 -7.83
C ASN A 385 4.70 -8.67 -7.07
N GLU A 386 5.76 -8.99 -7.80
CA GLU A 386 7.09 -9.20 -7.21
C GLU A 386 7.73 -7.90 -6.69
N LEU A 387 7.41 -6.74 -7.26
CA LEU A 387 7.99 -5.46 -6.86
C LEU A 387 7.51 -5.05 -5.46
N VAL A 388 6.21 -5.14 -5.22
CA VAL A 388 5.58 -4.78 -3.93
C VAL A 388 5.43 -6.00 -3.01
N GLN A 389 5.78 -7.20 -3.49
CA GLN A 389 5.61 -8.47 -2.75
C GLN A 389 4.19 -8.64 -2.20
N GLY A 390 3.22 -8.19 -2.99
CA GLY A 390 1.83 -8.09 -2.61
C GLY A 390 0.87 -8.68 -3.64
N TYR A 391 -0.40 -8.71 -3.31
CA TYR A 391 -1.45 -9.12 -4.25
C TYR A 391 -1.82 -7.99 -5.20
N GLU A 392 -2.40 -8.37 -6.33
CA GLU A 392 -3.08 -7.52 -7.29
C GLU A 392 -4.45 -8.09 -7.59
N LEU A 393 -5.46 -7.22 -7.57
CA LEU A 393 -6.85 -7.56 -7.87
C LEU A 393 -7.23 -6.95 -9.21
N ARG A 394 -7.66 -7.78 -10.15
CA ARG A 394 -8.10 -7.35 -11.48
C ARG A 394 -9.40 -8.02 -11.86
N ASP A 395 -10.10 -7.39 -12.79
CA ASP A 395 -11.31 -7.96 -13.38
C ASP A 395 -12.43 -8.20 -12.33
N MET A 396 -12.49 -7.31 -11.33
CA MET A 396 -13.54 -7.27 -10.32
C MET A 396 -14.68 -6.40 -10.78
N TRP A 397 -15.84 -7.00 -11.02
CA TRP A 397 -16.99 -6.27 -11.55
C TRP A 397 -18.07 -6.08 -10.49
N VAL A 398 -18.59 -4.87 -10.43
CA VAL A 398 -19.78 -4.51 -9.68
C VAL A 398 -20.89 -4.13 -10.64
N GLU A 399 -22.13 -4.37 -10.25
CA GLU A 399 -23.31 -3.95 -11.01
C GLU A 399 -24.42 -3.43 -10.08
N VAL A 400 -25.21 -2.53 -10.62
CA VAL A 400 -26.38 -1.98 -9.97
C VAL A 400 -27.61 -2.69 -10.55
N ALA A 401 -28.42 -3.35 -9.73
CA ALA A 401 -29.64 -3.98 -10.18
C ALA A 401 -30.58 -2.93 -10.79
N ALA A 402 -31.18 -3.22 -11.93
CA ALA A 402 -32.24 -2.40 -12.49
C ALA A 402 -33.39 -2.34 -11.46
N THR A 403 -33.76 -1.13 -11.05
CA THR A 403 -34.93 -0.88 -10.19
C THR A 403 -36.21 -1.07 -10.96
#